data_d222c7c48b30bb4c53d7028be1774c36
#
_entry.id   d222c7c48b30bb4c53d7028be1774c36
#
_cell.length_a   1.000
_cell.length_b   1.000
_cell.length_c   1.000
_cell.angle_alpha   90.00
_cell.angle_beta   90.00
_cell.angle_gamma   90.00
#
_symmetry.space_group_name_H-M   'P 1'
#
loop_
_entity.id
_entity.type
_entity.pdbx_description
1 polymer ?
#
loop_
_entity_poly.entity_id
_entity_poly.type
_entity_poly.pdbx_seq_one_letter_code
_entity_poly.pdbx_strand_id
1 'polypeptide(L)'
;VTGGGGDLNFYSYEQSGVKVDGLVVDGVEEMRKAVRDEIKYGSDWIKLLVSGAFMTAGDNPQNVHFSKEELAVAMDEATRRDVPVMAHAHSTEAIKMSILAGARTIEHGSFIDDECISMMKEHGTFLVPTLTIGKWFLEFNEDSQALKKAVDLTKKHRVNIEAMLTKAIKAGVKVVVGSDLTGVSPNYH
;
A
#
# COMPACT_ATOMS: atom_id res chain seq x y z
N VAL A 1 -3.89 -8.92 -7.28
CA VAL A 1 -4.49 -8.96 -8.63
C VAL A 1 -3.40 -8.98 -9.68
N THR A 2 -3.61 -9.66 -10.79
CA THR A 2 -2.63 -9.74 -11.90
C THR A 2 -2.34 -8.35 -12.46
N GLY A 3 -1.06 -8.00 -12.57
CA GLY A 3 -0.62 -6.65 -12.99
C GLY A 3 -0.61 -5.60 -11.89
N GLY A 4 -0.88 -5.99 -10.64
CA GLY A 4 -0.79 -5.10 -9.48
C GLY A 4 0.62 -4.93 -8.94
N GLY A 5 0.76 -4.16 -7.86
CA GLY A 5 2.06 -3.76 -7.30
C GLY A 5 2.96 -4.91 -6.83
N GLY A 6 2.41 -6.07 -6.50
CA GLY A 6 3.16 -7.27 -6.15
C GLY A 6 3.51 -8.18 -7.33
N ASP A 7 2.97 -7.87 -8.51
CA ASP A 7 3.22 -8.61 -9.74
C ASP A 7 4.44 -8.01 -10.47
N LEU A 8 5.51 -8.78 -10.60
CA LEU A 8 6.76 -8.32 -11.19
C LEU A 8 6.65 -8.26 -12.73
N ASN A 9 5.96 -7.25 -13.24
CA ASN A 9 5.63 -7.05 -14.66
C ASN A 9 6.83 -6.98 -15.62
N PHE A 10 8.06 -6.89 -15.11
CA PHE A 10 9.28 -6.91 -15.92
C PHE A 10 9.82 -8.31 -16.20
N TYR A 11 9.22 -9.34 -15.60
CA TYR A 11 9.49 -10.74 -15.95
C TYR A 11 8.51 -11.25 -17.01
N SER A 12 8.90 -12.29 -17.76
CA SER A 12 7.96 -12.97 -18.64
C SER A 12 6.85 -13.64 -17.81
N TYR A 13 5.70 -13.90 -18.42
CA TYR A 13 4.57 -14.56 -17.74
C TYR A 13 4.97 -15.88 -17.08
N GLU A 14 5.84 -16.67 -17.73
CA GLU A 14 6.32 -17.94 -17.18
C GLU A 14 7.23 -17.77 -15.96
N GLN A 15 7.90 -16.63 -15.85
CA GLN A 15 8.82 -16.31 -14.75
C GLN A 15 8.11 -15.58 -13.60
N SER A 16 7.06 -14.83 -13.87
CA SER A 16 6.33 -14.04 -12.86
C SER A 16 5.75 -14.93 -11.76
N GLY A 17 5.23 -16.10 -12.11
CA GLY A 17 4.71 -17.08 -11.15
C GLY A 17 5.74 -17.68 -10.18
N VAL A 18 7.04 -17.47 -10.42
CA VAL A 18 8.12 -18.04 -9.63
C VAL A 18 8.86 -16.98 -8.79
N LYS A 19 8.72 -15.69 -9.13
CA LYS A 19 9.51 -14.59 -8.57
C LYS A 19 8.64 -13.40 -8.15
N VAL A 20 7.49 -13.65 -7.58
CA VAL A 20 6.65 -12.59 -7.02
C VAL A 20 7.02 -12.32 -5.56
N ASP A 21 6.95 -11.06 -5.13
CA ASP A 21 7.18 -10.66 -3.75
C ASP A 21 5.91 -10.86 -2.88
N GLY A 22 5.04 -11.76 -3.28
CA GLY A 22 3.79 -12.06 -2.59
C GLY A 22 2.91 -12.99 -3.40
N LEU A 23 1.70 -13.24 -2.94
CA LEU A 23 0.71 -14.03 -3.65
C LEU A 23 -0.12 -13.12 -4.58
N VAL A 24 -0.15 -13.45 -5.86
CA VAL A 24 -1.06 -12.84 -6.83
C VAL A 24 -2.39 -13.59 -6.77
N VAL A 25 -3.47 -12.86 -6.52
CA VAL A 25 -4.80 -13.42 -6.35
C VAL A 25 -5.83 -12.64 -7.16
N ASP A 26 -6.74 -13.34 -7.78
CA ASP A 26 -7.86 -12.80 -8.54
C ASP A 26 -9.16 -13.47 -8.10
N GLY A 27 -10.05 -12.68 -7.49
CA GLY A 27 -11.34 -13.14 -7.00
C GLY A 27 -11.35 -13.61 -5.54
N VAL A 28 -12.55 -13.72 -5.02
CA VAL A 28 -12.85 -13.97 -3.59
C VAL A 28 -12.26 -15.28 -3.09
N GLU A 29 -12.31 -16.35 -3.87
CA GLU A 29 -11.86 -17.67 -3.43
C GLU A 29 -10.33 -17.77 -3.38
N GLU A 30 -9.62 -17.16 -4.32
CA GLU A 30 -8.16 -17.09 -4.28
C GLU A 30 -7.68 -16.20 -3.14
N MET A 31 -8.33 -15.04 -2.91
CA MET A 31 -8.06 -14.18 -1.77
C MET A 31 -8.24 -14.93 -0.45
N ARG A 32 -9.35 -15.65 -0.29
CA ARG A 32 -9.63 -16.47 0.88
C ARG A 32 -8.54 -17.49 1.14
N LYS A 33 -8.15 -18.21 0.09
CA LYS A 33 -7.10 -19.22 0.16
C LYS A 33 -5.77 -18.60 0.55
N ALA A 34 -5.37 -17.50 -0.09
CA ALA A 34 -4.11 -16.82 0.17
C ALA A 34 -3.99 -16.33 1.62
N VAL A 35 -5.02 -15.65 2.14
CA VAL A 35 -5.02 -15.18 3.52
C VAL A 35 -4.91 -16.33 4.53
N ARG A 36 -5.63 -17.43 4.28
CA ARG A 36 -5.55 -18.64 5.13
C ARG A 36 -4.17 -19.28 5.08
N ASP A 37 -3.54 -19.34 3.91
CA ASP A 37 -2.20 -19.92 3.75
C ASP A 37 -1.17 -19.05 4.47
N GLU A 38 -1.19 -17.72 4.30
CA GLU A 38 -0.28 -16.81 5.00
C GLU A 38 -0.40 -16.95 6.52
N ILE A 39 -1.60 -16.95 7.07
CA ILE A 39 -1.82 -17.12 8.51
C ILE A 39 -1.37 -18.50 8.99
N LYS A 40 -1.63 -19.56 8.21
CA LYS A 40 -1.19 -20.92 8.53
C LYS A 40 0.32 -21.03 8.64
N TYR A 41 1.05 -20.30 7.80
CA TYR A 41 2.52 -20.30 7.79
C TYR A 41 3.14 -19.27 8.74
N GLY A 42 2.35 -18.60 9.56
CA GLY A 42 2.81 -17.82 10.70
C GLY A 42 2.91 -16.33 10.46
N SER A 43 2.22 -15.79 9.46
CA SER A 43 2.17 -14.33 9.26
C SER A 43 1.43 -13.64 10.41
N ASP A 44 2.08 -12.69 11.07
CA ASP A 44 1.51 -11.85 12.13
C ASP A 44 0.63 -10.72 11.57
N TRP A 45 0.79 -10.41 10.29
CA TRP A 45 0.04 -9.39 9.56
C TRP A 45 -0.26 -9.86 8.13
N ILE A 46 -1.42 -9.45 7.62
CA ILE A 46 -1.71 -9.58 6.19
C ILE A 46 -1.45 -8.25 5.51
N LYS A 47 -0.60 -8.25 4.47
CA LYS A 47 -0.32 -7.08 3.63
C LYS A 47 -1.10 -7.18 2.32
N LEU A 48 -1.90 -6.15 2.02
CA LEU A 48 -2.62 -6.02 0.74
C LEU A 48 -2.09 -4.84 -0.07
N LEU A 49 -1.90 -5.02 -1.37
CA LEU A 49 -1.56 -3.97 -2.32
C LEU A 49 -2.84 -3.48 -3.01
N VAL A 50 -3.58 -2.61 -2.34
CA VAL A 50 -4.95 -2.22 -2.73
C VAL A 50 -4.96 -1.23 -3.88
N SER A 51 -3.91 -0.43 -4.03
CA SER A 51 -3.74 0.46 -5.19
C SER A 51 -2.44 0.23 -5.91
N GLY A 52 -2.31 0.82 -7.09
CA GLY A 52 -1.06 0.89 -7.82
C GLY A 52 0.01 1.66 -7.05
N ALA A 53 1.28 1.48 -7.47
CA ALA A 53 2.46 2.03 -6.82
C ALA A 53 3.18 3.08 -7.66
N PHE A 54 3.98 3.91 -7.00
CA PHE A 54 4.83 4.89 -7.67
C PHE A 54 5.96 4.24 -8.46
N MET A 55 6.49 3.12 -7.95
CA MET A 55 7.67 2.45 -8.54
C MET A 55 7.33 1.45 -9.64
N THR A 56 6.19 0.78 -9.56
CA THR A 56 5.87 -0.34 -10.44
C THR A 56 5.67 0.13 -11.89
N ALA A 57 6.44 -0.44 -12.81
CA ALA A 57 6.32 -0.13 -14.23
C ALA A 57 4.94 -0.56 -14.76
N GLY A 58 4.31 0.30 -15.56
CA GLY A 58 2.98 0.03 -16.12
C GLY A 58 1.80 0.22 -15.17
N ASP A 59 2.06 0.37 -13.86
CA ASP A 59 1.01 0.59 -12.85
C ASP A 59 0.72 2.09 -12.63
N ASN A 60 -0.41 2.40 -12.00
CA ASN A 60 -0.80 3.76 -11.68
C ASN A 60 -1.29 3.82 -10.22
N PRO A 61 -0.73 4.70 -9.36
CA PRO A 61 -1.15 4.82 -7.97
C PRO A 61 -2.63 5.19 -7.77
N GLN A 62 -3.32 5.62 -8.83
CA GLN A 62 -4.76 5.88 -8.81
C GLN A 62 -5.62 4.64 -9.11
N ASN A 63 -5.02 3.57 -9.64
CA ASN A 63 -5.76 2.34 -9.90
C ASN A 63 -6.10 1.61 -8.59
N VAL A 64 -7.31 1.05 -8.51
CA VAL A 64 -7.71 0.16 -7.43
C VAL A 64 -7.57 -1.29 -7.93
N HIS A 65 -6.90 -2.14 -7.15
CA HIS A 65 -6.56 -3.49 -7.56
C HIS A 65 -7.61 -4.55 -7.14
N PHE A 66 -8.31 -4.31 -6.03
CA PHE A 66 -9.27 -5.28 -5.48
C PHE A 66 -10.69 -4.74 -5.48
N SER A 67 -11.65 -5.62 -5.67
CA SER A 67 -13.06 -5.33 -5.44
C SER A 67 -13.37 -5.21 -3.94
N LYS A 68 -14.55 -4.70 -3.61
CA LYS A 68 -15.02 -4.62 -2.22
C LYS A 68 -15.20 -6.01 -1.61
N GLU A 69 -15.62 -6.97 -2.42
CA GLU A 69 -15.85 -8.35 -2.03
C GLU A 69 -14.54 -9.07 -1.69
N GLU A 70 -13.48 -8.83 -2.47
CA GLU A 70 -12.14 -9.36 -2.20
C GLU A 70 -11.55 -8.78 -0.91
N LEU A 71 -11.67 -7.48 -0.69
CA LEU A 71 -11.24 -6.85 0.56
C LEU A 71 -12.04 -7.37 1.76
N ALA A 72 -13.36 -7.50 1.62
CA ALA A 72 -14.22 -8.00 2.69
C ALA A 72 -13.84 -9.43 3.11
N VAL A 73 -13.56 -10.32 2.16
CA VAL A 73 -13.15 -11.69 2.50
C VAL A 73 -11.76 -11.74 3.14
N ALA A 74 -10.82 -10.88 2.70
CA ALA A 74 -9.50 -10.79 3.32
C ALA A 74 -9.61 -10.38 4.79
N MET A 75 -10.41 -9.35 5.08
CA MET A 75 -10.65 -8.86 6.44
C MET A 75 -11.36 -9.89 7.31
N ASP A 76 -12.39 -10.57 6.79
CA ASP A 76 -13.13 -11.62 7.53
C ASP A 76 -12.20 -12.77 7.94
N GLU A 77 -11.39 -13.29 7.01
CA GLU A 77 -10.47 -14.38 7.30
C GLU A 77 -9.36 -13.98 8.30
N ALA A 78 -8.82 -12.78 8.18
CA ALA A 78 -7.81 -12.25 9.09
C ALA A 78 -8.38 -11.99 10.49
N THR A 79 -9.54 -11.34 10.58
CA THR A 79 -10.21 -11.00 11.84
C THR A 79 -10.56 -12.25 12.65
N ARG A 80 -11.00 -13.33 12.00
CA ARG A 80 -11.29 -14.62 12.67
C ARG A 80 -10.09 -15.23 13.41
N ARG A 81 -8.90 -14.75 13.12
CA ARG A 81 -7.63 -15.24 13.68
C ARG A 81 -6.88 -14.15 14.44
N ASP A 82 -7.53 -13.01 14.71
CA ASP A 82 -6.93 -11.83 15.35
C ASP A 82 -5.67 -11.31 14.64
N VAL A 83 -5.57 -11.55 13.32
CA VAL A 83 -4.46 -11.07 12.49
C VAL A 83 -4.85 -9.73 11.86
N PRO A 84 -4.10 -8.65 12.14
CA PRO A 84 -4.39 -7.34 11.55
C PRO A 84 -4.02 -7.28 10.07
N VAL A 85 -4.72 -6.40 9.34
CA VAL A 85 -4.47 -6.16 7.92
C VAL A 85 -3.90 -4.77 7.71
N MET A 86 -2.82 -4.65 6.93
CA MET A 86 -2.24 -3.41 6.47
C MET A 86 -2.46 -3.26 4.95
N ALA A 87 -2.81 -2.05 4.52
CA ALA A 87 -3.15 -1.76 3.14
C ALA A 87 -2.21 -0.73 2.52
N HIS A 88 -1.39 -1.15 1.53
CA HIS A 88 -0.78 -0.19 0.62
C HIS A 88 -1.90 0.47 -0.19
N ALA A 89 -2.09 1.76 -0.02
CA ALA A 89 -3.12 2.51 -0.72
C ALA A 89 -2.68 3.95 -0.95
N HIS A 90 -2.55 4.32 -2.22
CA HIS A 90 -2.26 5.70 -2.62
C HIS A 90 -3.54 6.46 -2.98
N SER A 91 -4.43 5.85 -3.80
CA SER A 91 -5.63 6.53 -4.27
C SER A 91 -6.66 6.73 -3.16
N THR A 92 -7.39 7.84 -3.23
CA THR A 92 -8.48 8.17 -2.32
C THR A 92 -9.50 7.03 -2.21
N GLU A 93 -9.87 6.43 -3.35
CA GLU A 93 -10.83 5.32 -3.39
C GLU A 93 -10.28 4.07 -2.68
N ALA A 94 -9.04 3.66 -2.97
CA ALA A 94 -8.42 2.52 -2.32
C ALA A 94 -8.30 2.72 -0.80
N ILE A 95 -7.97 3.94 -0.36
CA ILE A 95 -7.90 4.30 1.06
C ILE A 95 -9.27 4.12 1.72
N LYS A 96 -10.32 4.72 1.14
CA LYS A 96 -11.70 4.62 1.67
C LYS A 96 -12.18 3.18 1.72
N MET A 97 -11.97 2.42 0.65
CA MET A 97 -12.33 0.99 0.59
C MET A 97 -11.61 0.18 1.68
N SER A 98 -10.33 0.42 1.87
CA SER A 98 -9.53 -0.27 2.89
C SER A 98 -9.99 0.05 4.32
N ILE A 99 -10.29 1.32 4.60
CA ILE A 99 -10.81 1.75 5.91
C ILE A 99 -12.17 1.09 6.19
N LEU A 100 -13.10 1.16 5.23
CA LEU A 100 -14.43 0.57 5.36
C LEU A 100 -14.38 -0.95 5.51
N ALA A 101 -13.45 -1.61 4.85
CA ALA A 101 -13.25 -3.05 4.99
C ALA A 101 -12.67 -3.43 6.37
N GLY A 102 -12.01 -2.51 7.09
CA GLY A 102 -11.47 -2.75 8.43
C GLY A 102 -9.95 -2.84 8.51
N ALA A 103 -9.23 -2.26 7.55
CA ALA A 103 -7.77 -2.21 7.59
C ALA A 103 -7.26 -1.52 8.86
N ARG A 104 -6.28 -2.12 9.54
CA ARG A 104 -5.65 -1.57 10.74
C ARG A 104 -4.80 -0.37 10.41
N THR A 105 -4.04 -0.45 9.31
CA THR A 105 -3.17 0.63 8.85
C THR A 105 -3.35 0.91 7.37
N ILE A 106 -3.14 2.17 6.98
CA ILE A 106 -2.98 2.60 5.59
C ILE A 106 -1.53 3.01 5.41
N GLU A 107 -0.84 2.31 4.52
CA GLU A 107 0.53 2.63 4.12
C GLU A 107 0.50 3.66 2.99
N HIS A 108 1.39 4.64 3.06
CA HIS A 108 1.54 5.79 2.17
C HIS A 108 0.41 6.84 2.28
N GLY A 109 -0.82 6.50 1.90
CA GLY A 109 -1.94 7.45 1.97
C GLY A 109 -1.73 8.72 1.12
N SER A 110 -1.04 8.61 -0.03
CA SER A 110 -0.53 9.78 -0.77
C SER A 110 -1.61 10.76 -1.22
N PHE A 111 -2.81 10.27 -1.52
CA PHE A 111 -3.93 11.09 -2.00
C PHE A 111 -5.11 11.06 -1.04
N ILE A 112 -4.82 11.12 0.29
CA ILE A 112 -5.87 11.29 1.30
C ILE A 112 -6.59 12.62 1.08
N ASP A 113 -7.90 12.61 1.30
CA ASP A 113 -8.77 13.80 1.35
C ASP A 113 -9.36 14.00 2.76
N ASP A 114 -10.20 15.01 2.91
CA ASP A 114 -10.85 15.32 4.18
C ASP A 114 -11.79 14.21 4.66
N GLU A 115 -12.43 13.53 3.74
CA GLU A 115 -13.28 12.38 4.05
C GLU A 115 -12.44 11.20 4.56
N CYS A 116 -11.30 10.88 3.90
CA CYS A 116 -10.36 9.88 4.39
C CYS A 116 -9.89 10.19 5.82
N ILE A 117 -9.54 11.45 6.12
CA ILE A 117 -9.14 11.88 7.46
C ILE A 117 -10.25 11.63 8.49
N SER A 118 -11.49 11.96 8.14
CA SER A 118 -12.66 11.74 9.00
C SER A 118 -12.89 10.24 9.25
N MET A 119 -12.85 9.44 8.18
CA MET A 119 -13.01 7.99 8.26
C MET A 119 -11.91 7.31 9.08
N MET A 120 -10.63 7.70 8.90
CA MET A 120 -9.53 7.16 9.71
C MET A 120 -9.75 7.39 11.21
N LYS A 121 -10.27 8.56 11.58
CA LYS A 121 -10.58 8.88 12.98
C LYS A 121 -11.74 8.03 13.49
N GLU A 122 -12.82 7.93 12.74
CA GLU A 122 -14.02 7.20 13.09
C GLU A 122 -13.72 5.70 13.29
N HIS A 123 -12.98 5.10 12.35
CA HIS A 123 -12.62 3.69 12.37
C HIS A 123 -11.36 3.36 13.20
N GLY A 124 -10.64 4.39 13.67
CA GLY A 124 -9.41 4.20 14.45
C GLY A 124 -8.24 3.66 13.63
N THR A 125 -8.29 3.80 12.30
CA THR A 125 -7.25 3.36 11.37
C THR A 125 -6.01 4.22 11.49
N PHE A 126 -4.83 3.62 11.50
CA PHE A 126 -3.56 4.33 11.56
C PHE A 126 -3.08 4.71 10.16
N LEU A 127 -2.39 5.84 10.05
CA LEU A 127 -1.68 6.25 8.84
C LEU A 127 -0.16 6.02 9.02
N VAL A 128 0.46 5.34 8.05
CA VAL A 128 1.92 5.14 7.97
C VAL A 128 2.43 5.83 6.71
N PRO A 129 2.79 7.12 6.74
CA PRO A 129 2.96 7.95 5.55
C PRO A 129 4.22 7.68 4.73
N THR A 130 5.17 6.91 5.25
CA THR A 130 6.41 6.48 4.57
C THR A 130 7.15 7.60 3.81
N LEU A 131 7.25 8.80 4.38
CA LEU A 131 7.86 9.95 3.72
C LEU A 131 9.35 9.73 3.38
N THR A 132 10.01 8.83 4.09
CA THR A 132 11.43 8.52 3.91
C THR A 132 11.73 8.00 2.51
N ILE A 133 10.88 7.12 1.96
CA ILE A 133 11.08 6.61 0.58
C ILE A 133 10.97 7.72 -0.46
N GLY A 134 10.01 8.64 -0.31
CA GLY A 134 9.88 9.80 -1.19
C GLY A 134 11.11 10.71 -1.14
N LYS A 135 11.66 10.96 0.07
CA LYS A 135 12.90 11.72 0.24
C LYS A 135 14.07 11.00 -0.44
N TRP A 136 14.19 9.70 -0.25
CA TRP A 136 15.23 8.86 -0.88
C TRP A 136 15.19 8.93 -2.41
N PHE A 137 14.00 8.93 -3.03
CA PHE A 137 13.89 9.12 -4.49
C PHE A 137 14.49 10.45 -4.93
N LEU A 138 14.23 11.53 -4.21
CA LEU A 138 14.68 12.87 -4.58
C LEU A 138 16.18 13.12 -4.32
N GLU A 139 16.70 12.61 -3.21
CA GLU A 139 18.08 12.91 -2.80
C GLU A 139 19.13 11.98 -3.43
N PHE A 140 18.76 10.74 -3.72
CA PHE A 140 19.73 9.73 -4.16
C PHE A 140 19.46 9.13 -5.54
N ASN A 141 18.29 9.40 -6.11
CA ASN A 141 17.86 8.78 -7.37
C ASN A 141 17.28 9.76 -8.36
N GLU A 142 17.52 11.04 -8.19
CA GLU A 142 16.97 12.10 -9.06
C GLU A 142 17.26 11.85 -10.54
N ASP A 143 18.45 11.35 -10.85
CA ASP A 143 18.91 11.07 -12.22
C ASP A 143 18.70 9.62 -12.66
N SER A 144 18.08 8.78 -11.81
CA SER A 144 17.87 7.36 -12.13
C SER A 144 16.79 7.18 -13.19
N GLN A 145 17.16 6.64 -14.34
CA GLN A 145 16.20 6.30 -15.39
C GLN A 145 15.25 5.19 -14.97
N ALA A 146 15.72 4.22 -14.17
CA ALA A 146 14.91 3.13 -13.66
C ALA A 146 13.82 3.61 -12.66
N LEU A 147 14.10 4.67 -11.91
CA LEU A 147 13.19 5.23 -10.89
C LEU A 147 12.53 6.54 -11.36
N LYS A 148 12.72 6.93 -12.62
CA LYS A 148 12.22 8.22 -13.15
C LYS A 148 10.75 8.46 -12.82
N LYS A 149 9.89 7.45 -12.99
CA LYS A 149 8.46 7.57 -12.69
C LYS A 149 8.21 7.91 -11.21
N ALA A 150 8.90 7.22 -10.29
CA ALA A 150 8.74 7.46 -8.87
C ALA A 150 9.25 8.85 -8.47
N VAL A 151 10.39 9.27 -9.04
CA VAL A 151 10.95 10.61 -8.85
C VAL A 151 9.98 11.69 -9.35
N ASP A 152 9.47 11.56 -10.58
CA ASP A 152 8.55 12.53 -11.19
C ASP A 152 7.23 12.64 -10.39
N LEU A 153 6.66 11.53 -9.97
CA LEU A 153 5.45 11.51 -9.14
C LEU A 153 5.70 12.11 -7.75
N THR A 154 6.85 11.81 -7.15
CA THR A 154 7.22 12.39 -5.85
C THR A 154 7.38 13.91 -5.96
N LYS A 155 8.13 14.41 -6.95
CA LYS A 155 8.27 15.85 -7.21
C LYS A 155 6.92 16.53 -7.39
N LYS A 156 6.05 15.93 -8.17
CA LYS A 156 4.71 16.47 -8.49
C LYS A 156 3.80 16.56 -7.27
N HIS A 157 3.82 15.56 -6.39
CA HIS A 157 2.79 15.41 -5.37
C HIS A 157 3.27 15.70 -3.94
N ARG A 158 4.59 15.78 -3.69
CA ARG A 158 5.17 15.91 -2.35
C ARG A 158 4.53 17.01 -1.50
N VAL A 159 4.39 18.21 -2.05
CA VAL A 159 3.86 19.37 -1.28
C VAL A 159 2.44 19.10 -0.80
N ASN A 160 1.61 18.49 -1.66
CA ASN A 160 0.25 18.13 -1.27
C ASN A 160 0.22 17.00 -0.24
N ILE A 161 1.06 15.98 -0.40
CA ILE A 161 1.18 14.86 0.55
C ILE A 161 1.56 15.37 1.93
N GLU A 162 2.59 16.23 2.03
CA GLU A 162 3.04 16.82 3.30
C GLU A 162 1.96 17.72 3.94
N ALA A 163 1.24 18.50 3.12
CA ALA A 163 0.15 19.34 3.60
C ALA A 163 -1.01 18.52 4.16
N MET A 164 -1.42 17.47 3.45
CA MET A 164 -2.51 16.60 3.89
C MET A 164 -2.13 15.75 5.10
N LEU A 165 -0.88 15.27 5.19
CA LEU A 165 -0.37 14.63 6.40
C LEU A 165 -0.42 15.58 7.60
N THR A 166 0.03 16.82 7.43
CA THR A 166 -0.05 17.85 8.48
C THR A 166 -1.50 18.06 8.94
N LYS A 167 -2.44 18.08 7.99
CA LYS A 167 -3.87 18.20 8.28
C LYS A 167 -4.40 16.99 9.04
N ALA A 168 -4.03 15.79 8.63
CA ALA A 168 -4.40 14.54 9.30
C ALA A 168 -3.91 14.50 10.75
N ILE A 169 -2.66 14.87 10.99
CA ILE A 169 -2.08 14.95 12.35
C ILE A 169 -2.86 15.96 13.21
N LYS A 170 -3.10 17.17 12.70
CA LYS A 170 -3.86 18.20 13.42
C LYS A 170 -5.32 17.78 13.69
N ALA A 171 -5.91 17.00 12.83
CA ALA A 171 -7.23 16.43 13.00
C ALA A 171 -7.28 15.28 14.02
N GLY A 172 -6.14 14.74 14.46
CA GLY A 172 -6.05 13.66 15.45
C GLY A 172 -6.06 12.25 14.84
N VAL A 173 -5.70 12.11 13.57
CA VAL A 173 -5.43 10.78 12.97
C VAL A 173 -4.20 10.20 13.67
N LYS A 174 -4.24 8.92 14.02
CA LYS A 174 -3.12 8.20 14.60
C LYS A 174 -2.07 7.94 13.52
N VAL A 175 -0.88 8.53 13.66
CA VAL A 175 0.22 8.37 12.69
C VAL A 175 1.33 7.53 13.29
N VAL A 176 1.85 6.58 12.51
CA VAL A 176 2.97 5.71 12.88
C VAL A 176 4.11 5.91 11.89
N VAL A 177 5.34 5.87 12.38
CA VAL A 177 6.54 6.01 11.55
C VAL A 177 6.82 4.70 10.81
N GLY A 178 7.07 4.79 9.51
CA GLY A 178 7.53 3.72 8.64
C GLY A 178 8.39 4.29 7.52
N SER A 179 9.47 3.61 7.15
CA SER A 179 10.42 4.10 6.14
C SER A 179 10.11 3.63 4.73
N ASP A 180 9.58 2.44 4.59
CA ASP A 180 9.41 1.71 3.32
C ASP A 180 10.74 1.52 2.54
N LEU A 181 11.87 1.53 3.24
CA LEU A 181 13.18 1.28 2.65
C LEU A 181 13.42 -0.23 2.60
N THR A 182 13.31 -0.79 1.41
CA THR A 182 13.54 -2.21 1.14
C THR A 182 14.95 -2.42 0.61
N GLY A 183 15.93 -2.71 1.48
CA GLY A 183 17.25 -3.25 1.09
C GLY A 183 18.10 -2.47 0.07
N VAL A 184 17.65 -1.31 -0.40
CA VAL A 184 18.23 -0.60 -1.54
C VAL A 184 19.24 0.47 -1.12
N SER A 185 19.36 0.75 0.16
CA SER A 185 20.39 1.66 0.67
C SER A 185 20.85 1.30 2.08
N PRO A 186 22.12 0.87 2.27
CA PRO A 186 22.66 0.55 3.57
C PRO A 186 22.83 1.76 4.51
N ASN A 187 22.61 2.99 4.05
CA ASN A 187 22.93 4.22 4.75
C ASN A 187 21.73 5.00 5.30
N TYR A 188 20.53 4.43 5.30
CA TYR A 188 19.28 5.11 5.70
C TYR A 188 18.59 4.49 6.92
N HIS A 189 19.36 3.99 7.85
CA HIS A 189 18.83 3.50 9.14
C HIS A 189 18.96 4.56 10.22
#